data_ddcea00743087c3cc54a77eec16ba582
#
_entry.id   ddcea00743087c3cc54a77eec16ba582
#
_cell.length_a   1.000
_cell.length_b   1.000
_cell.length_c   1.000
_cell.angle_alpha   90.00
_cell.angle_beta   90.00
_cell.angle_gamma   90.00
#
_symmetry.space_group_name_H-M   'P 1'
#
loop_
_entity.id
_entity.type
_entity.pdbx_description
1 polymer ?
#
loop_
_entity_poly.entity_id
_entity_poly.type
_entity_poly.pdbx_seq_one_letter_code
_entity_poly.pdbx_strand_id
1 'polypeptide(L)'
;MNDEPFTDEFKTEVRKRTRAPTYFGLVPSEHWSYPDFIDQEKARQSRIDMDQHGVPYATSESYRHMCRFQSGFFFEHPLTYELGLEYYWRVEPYVELNCDIDYDPFMFMKINNKAYGFTITLLEYEETIPTLWDHTKQFMKLHPDYFASDNLVEFVIDNGDFETSNYNLCHFWSNFEIGDINFFRSKQYKDYFDYLDKTGGFFYERWGDAPVHSIAASLFLNKSQVYHFKDIGYVHDGMGHCPLGEKQFHENGKCDCNVVDSVTLLEDFCMGDWWFASREGRPPEREEYKALIDELELEDVWIEEGEGEEGGQEDENAGDENLEVFDRRHLKKRYSSALLRQKRRARVSQQRKLKKRKWLSRT
;
A
#
# COMPACT_ATOMS: atom_id res chain seq x y z
N MET A 1 8.52 0.39 17.18
CA MET A 1 9.95 0.69 16.93
C MET A 1 10.06 2.14 16.50
N ASN A 2 11.14 2.82 16.79
CA ASN A 2 11.36 4.23 16.43
C ASN A 2 12.88 4.47 16.29
N ASP A 3 13.26 5.44 15.50
CA ASP A 3 14.67 5.84 15.27
C ASP A 3 15.23 6.69 16.43
N GLU A 4 14.36 7.23 17.28
CA GLU A 4 14.74 7.87 18.53
C GLU A 4 14.17 7.12 19.75
N PRO A 5 14.83 7.21 20.92
CA PRO A 5 14.32 6.57 22.12
C PRO A 5 12.95 7.13 22.54
N PHE A 6 12.01 6.26 22.80
CA PHE A 6 10.72 6.67 23.36
C PHE A 6 10.88 7.26 24.76
N THR A 7 10.22 8.39 25.04
CA THR A 7 10.22 8.97 26.39
C THR A 7 9.47 8.08 27.39
N ASP A 8 9.77 8.24 28.69
CA ASP A 8 9.10 7.45 29.71
C ASP A 8 7.62 7.86 29.88
N GLU A 9 7.29 9.11 29.59
CA GLU A 9 5.92 9.61 29.53
C GLU A 9 5.14 8.87 28.44
N PHE A 10 5.68 8.81 27.23
CA PHE A 10 5.05 8.09 26.10
C PHE A 10 4.84 6.61 26.44
N LYS A 11 5.87 5.93 26.94
CA LYS A 11 5.78 4.51 27.35
C LYS A 11 4.70 4.30 28.41
N THR A 12 4.57 5.23 29.34
CA THR A 12 3.56 5.19 30.40
C THR A 12 2.16 5.36 29.84
N GLU A 13 1.95 6.31 28.92
CA GLU A 13 0.65 6.54 28.29
C GLU A 13 0.22 5.35 27.42
N VAL A 14 1.13 4.75 26.66
CA VAL A 14 0.83 3.54 25.89
C VAL A 14 0.39 2.39 26.81
N ARG A 15 1.11 2.15 27.91
CA ARG A 15 0.80 1.08 28.85
C ARG A 15 -0.55 1.25 29.57
N LYS A 16 -1.04 2.49 29.71
CA LYS A 16 -2.38 2.75 30.24
C LYS A 16 -3.51 2.36 29.29
N ARG A 17 -3.25 2.30 28.00
CA ARG A 17 -4.26 2.08 26.96
C ARG A 17 -4.44 0.62 26.57
N THR A 18 -3.56 -0.27 27.00
CA THR A 18 -3.64 -1.69 26.69
C THR A 18 -3.31 -2.56 27.88
N ARG A 19 -3.89 -3.77 27.92
CA ARG A 19 -3.53 -4.81 28.90
C ARG A 19 -2.45 -5.75 28.37
N ALA A 20 -2.19 -5.68 27.06
CA ALA A 20 -1.15 -6.50 26.42
C ALA A 20 0.25 -6.03 26.84
N PRO A 21 1.24 -6.92 26.91
CA PRO A 21 2.64 -6.53 27.06
C PRO A 21 3.07 -5.55 25.97
N THR A 22 3.78 -4.49 26.37
CA THR A 22 4.26 -3.45 25.42
C THR A 22 5.77 -3.40 25.44
N TYR A 23 6.37 -3.44 24.25
CA TYR A 23 7.79 -3.40 24.03
C TYR A 23 8.15 -2.21 23.15
N PHE A 24 9.31 -1.60 23.37
CA PHE A 24 9.75 -0.38 22.71
C PHE A 24 11.13 -0.62 22.10
N GLY A 25 11.19 -0.77 20.79
CA GLY A 25 12.44 -1.02 20.07
C GLY A 25 13.04 0.30 19.56
N LEU A 26 14.35 0.47 19.76
CA LEU A 26 15.13 1.53 19.11
C LEU A 26 15.67 0.96 17.81
N VAL A 27 15.39 1.61 16.69
CA VAL A 27 15.93 1.23 15.39
C VAL A 27 17.44 1.49 15.38
N PRO A 28 18.27 0.51 15.02
CA PRO A 28 19.71 0.73 14.87
C PRO A 28 20.01 1.81 13.84
N SER A 29 21.00 2.66 14.11
CA SER A 29 21.34 3.79 13.23
C SER A 29 21.73 3.36 11.82
N GLU A 30 22.36 2.20 11.66
CA GLU A 30 22.69 1.60 10.36
C GLU A 30 21.47 1.25 9.51
N HIS A 31 20.31 1.04 10.13
CA HIS A 31 19.04 0.76 9.44
C HIS A 31 18.25 2.03 9.14
N TRP A 32 18.67 3.17 9.71
CA TRP A 32 18.00 4.48 9.54
C TRP A 32 18.95 5.60 9.12
N SER A 33 19.96 5.24 8.34
CA SER A 33 20.94 6.17 7.78
C SER A 33 21.24 5.85 6.32
N TYR A 34 21.96 6.75 5.65
CA TYR A 34 22.46 6.47 4.33
C TYR A 34 23.55 5.40 4.39
N PRO A 35 23.41 4.32 3.62
CA PRO A 35 24.54 3.42 3.37
C PRO A 35 25.72 4.15 2.70
N ASP A 36 26.95 3.67 2.93
CA ASP A 36 28.17 4.28 2.39
C ASP A 36 28.21 4.38 0.85
N PHE A 37 27.46 3.51 0.17
CA PHE A 37 27.37 3.51 -1.29
C PHE A 37 26.39 4.55 -1.86
N ILE A 38 25.63 5.27 -1.03
CA ILE A 38 24.70 6.30 -1.46
C ILE A 38 25.37 7.64 -1.57
N ASP A 39 25.33 8.23 -2.78
CA ASP A 39 25.65 9.62 -3.01
C ASP A 39 24.52 10.51 -2.45
N GLN A 40 24.80 11.11 -1.29
CA GLN A 40 23.81 11.92 -0.56
C GLN A 40 23.41 13.18 -1.33
N GLU A 41 24.31 13.77 -2.14
CA GLU A 41 23.96 14.93 -2.94
C GLU A 41 23.04 14.56 -4.10
N LYS A 42 23.29 13.43 -4.76
CA LYS A 42 22.36 12.88 -5.76
C LYS A 42 20.99 12.58 -5.13
N ALA A 43 20.95 12.00 -3.94
CA ALA A 43 19.71 11.73 -3.22
C ALA A 43 18.96 13.01 -2.84
N ARG A 44 19.70 14.06 -2.42
CA ARG A 44 19.12 15.39 -2.14
C ARG A 44 18.52 16.01 -3.39
N GLN A 45 19.23 15.97 -4.51
CA GLN A 45 18.74 16.52 -5.77
C GLN A 45 17.49 15.80 -6.25
N SER A 46 17.45 14.47 -6.14
CA SER A 46 16.26 13.66 -6.45
C SER A 46 15.03 14.10 -5.64
N ARG A 47 15.20 14.37 -4.33
CA ARG A 47 14.10 14.88 -3.51
C ARG A 47 13.54 16.21 -4.02
N ILE A 48 14.44 17.13 -4.43
CA ILE A 48 14.05 18.44 -4.98
C ILE A 48 13.29 18.26 -6.30
N ASP A 49 13.82 17.42 -7.19
CA ASP A 49 13.21 17.18 -8.50
C ASP A 49 11.81 16.56 -8.37
N MET A 50 11.64 15.60 -7.46
CA MET A 50 10.34 15.00 -7.18
C MET A 50 9.35 15.99 -6.55
N ASP A 51 9.81 16.90 -5.69
CA ASP A 51 8.97 17.93 -5.07
C ASP A 51 8.41 18.89 -6.13
N GLN A 52 9.24 19.29 -7.11
CA GLN A 52 8.80 20.11 -8.24
C GLN A 52 7.70 19.44 -9.09
N HIS A 53 7.62 18.12 -9.06
CA HIS A 53 6.58 17.35 -9.74
C HIS A 53 5.38 17.01 -8.83
N GLY A 54 5.36 17.53 -7.60
CA GLY A 54 4.26 17.33 -6.65
C GLY A 54 4.13 15.90 -6.14
N VAL A 55 5.23 15.15 -6.09
CA VAL A 55 5.23 13.77 -5.58
C VAL A 55 5.02 13.79 -4.05
N PRO A 56 4.06 13.03 -3.51
CA PRO A 56 3.85 12.96 -2.06
C PRO A 56 5.12 12.52 -1.32
N TYR A 57 5.41 13.17 -0.18
CA TYR A 57 6.60 12.92 0.65
C TYR A 57 7.94 13.12 -0.08
N ALA A 58 7.96 13.84 -1.20
CA ALA A 58 9.16 14.05 -2.01
C ALA A 58 10.35 14.59 -1.21
N THR A 59 10.12 15.62 -0.39
CA THR A 59 11.17 16.27 0.42
C THR A 59 11.60 15.45 1.65
N SER A 60 10.80 14.48 2.08
CA SER A 60 11.05 13.75 3.32
C SER A 60 12.17 12.71 3.16
N GLU A 61 13.27 12.93 3.84
CA GLU A 61 14.36 11.97 3.98
C GLU A 61 13.98 10.83 4.92
N SER A 62 13.35 11.17 6.04
CA SER A 62 12.87 10.20 7.04
C SER A 62 11.88 9.19 6.42
N TYR A 63 11.01 9.63 5.50
CA TYR A 63 10.12 8.72 4.78
C TYR A 63 10.89 7.65 3.99
N ARG A 64 12.00 8.03 3.33
CA ARG A 64 12.84 7.07 2.59
C ARG A 64 13.54 6.07 3.51
N HIS A 65 14.04 6.55 4.67
CA HIS A 65 14.60 5.65 5.69
C HIS A 65 13.54 4.69 6.21
N MET A 66 12.32 5.17 6.45
CA MET A 66 11.18 4.35 6.90
C MET A 66 10.85 3.28 5.86
N CYS A 67 10.69 3.64 4.58
CA CYS A 67 10.40 2.67 3.52
C CYS A 67 11.50 1.60 3.40
N ARG A 68 12.77 1.99 3.47
CA ARG A 68 13.89 1.06 3.46
C ARG A 68 13.89 0.15 4.69
N PHE A 69 13.64 0.70 5.87
CA PHE A 69 13.56 -0.06 7.12
C PHE A 69 12.42 -1.08 7.09
N GLN A 70 11.24 -0.67 6.66
CA GLN A 70 10.09 -1.56 6.54
C GLN A 70 10.33 -2.66 5.48
N SER A 71 11.00 -2.32 4.37
CA SER A 71 11.30 -3.29 3.31
C SER A 71 12.32 -4.36 3.75
N GLY A 72 13.29 -4.04 4.61
CA GLY A 72 14.43 -4.94 4.80
C GLY A 72 14.85 -5.24 6.23
N PHE A 73 14.51 -4.43 7.21
CA PHE A 73 15.18 -4.50 8.51
C PHE A 73 14.25 -4.72 9.70
N PHE A 74 12.96 -4.37 9.61
CA PHE A 74 12.11 -4.44 10.78
C PHE A 74 11.99 -5.89 11.31
N PHE A 75 11.89 -6.87 10.43
CA PHE A 75 11.80 -8.29 10.80
C PHE A 75 13.14 -8.88 11.27
N GLU A 76 14.26 -8.23 10.97
CA GLU A 76 15.60 -8.54 11.48
C GLU A 76 15.93 -7.77 12.77
N HIS A 77 15.04 -6.89 13.27
CA HIS A 77 15.28 -6.15 14.50
C HIS A 77 15.42 -7.11 15.70
N PRO A 78 16.42 -6.92 16.61
CA PRO A 78 16.67 -7.82 17.74
C PRO A 78 15.43 -8.16 18.56
N LEU A 79 14.54 -7.17 18.78
CA LEU A 79 13.32 -7.35 19.55
C LEU A 79 12.38 -8.42 18.95
N THR A 80 12.34 -8.59 17.63
CA THR A 80 11.51 -9.60 16.98
C THR A 80 12.02 -11.02 17.24
N TYR A 81 13.33 -11.18 17.40
CA TYR A 81 13.96 -12.44 17.80
C TYR A 81 13.80 -12.71 19.30
N GLU A 82 14.03 -11.71 20.14
CA GLU A 82 13.88 -11.83 21.60
C GLU A 82 12.48 -12.24 22.00
N LEU A 83 11.45 -11.73 21.29
CA LEU A 83 10.05 -12.05 21.54
C LEU A 83 9.60 -13.33 20.83
N GLY A 84 10.43 -13.93 19.98
CA GLY A 84 10.08 -15.14 19.23
C GLY A 84 8.87 -14.95 18.32
N LEU A 85 8.74 -13.78 17.69
CA LEU A 85 7.58 -13.47 16.86
C LEU A 85 7.59 -14.32 15.58
N GLU A 86 6.45 -14.96 15.29
CA GLU A 86 6.23 -15.69 14.04
C GLU A 86 5.48 -14.80 13.02
N TYR A 87 4.54 -13.97 13.48
CA TYR A 87 3.75 -13.06 12.68
C TYR A 87 3.81 -11.65 13.25
N TYR A 88 3.51 -10.67 12.40
CA TYR A 88 3.29 -9.28 12.80
C TYR A 88 2.02 -8.74 12.13
N TRP A 89 1.46 -7.70 12.71
CA TRP A 89 0.44 -6.86 12.12
C TRP A 89 0.90 -5.41 12.19
N ARG A 90 1.07 -4.76 11.04
CA ARG A 90 1.40 -3.34 10.96
C ARG A 90 0.15 -2.51 11.19
N VAL A 91 0.22 -1.61 12.16
CA VAL A 91 -0.83 -0.67 12.49
C VAL A 91 -0.25 0.74 12.46
N GLU A 92 -0.76 1.57 11.57
CA GLU A 92 -0.36 2.97 11.44
C GLU A 92 -1.13 3.87 12.43
N PRO A 93 -0.61 5.08 12.74
CA PRO A 93 -1.39 6.08 13.44
C PRO A 93 -2.64 6.48 12.64
N TYR A 94 -3.70 6.85 13.38
CA TYR A 94 -4.96 7.36 12.81
C TYR A 94 -5.72 6.38 11.91
N VAL A 95 -5.48 5.09 12.05
CA VAL A 95 -6.30 4.07 11.39
C VAL A 95 -7.58 3.82 12.17
N GLU A 96 -8.63 3.40 11.46
CA GLU A 96 -9.89 2.95 12.05
C GLU A 96 -10.12 1.48 11.67
N LEU A 97 -10.56 0.69 12.66
CA LEU A 97 -11.06 -0.66 12.44
C LEU A 97 -12.56 -0.64 12.68
N ASN A 98 -13.34 -0.75 11.63
CA ASN A 98 -14.79 -0.49 11.65
C ASN A 98 -15.62 -1.77 11.76
N CYS A 99 -15.00 -2.90 12.05
CA CYS A 99 -15.68 -4.17 12.29
C CYS A 99 -15.13 -4.86 13.53
N ASP A 100 -15.99 -5.55 14.23
CA ASP A 100 -15.59 -6.47 15.31
C ASP A 100 -14.81 -7.65 14.71
N ILE A 101 -13.62 -7.91 15.25
CA ILE A 101 -12.77 -9.05 14.89
C ILE A 101 -12.95 -10.10 15.98
N ASP A 102 -13.73 -11.14 15.70
CA ASP A 102 -14.16 -12.17 16.64
C ASP A 102 -13.29 -13.44 16.61
N TYR A 103 -12.13 -13.37 15.97
CA TYR A 103 -11.14 -14.44 15.89
C TYR A 103 -9.73 -13.88 16.05
N ASP A 104 -8.73 -14.75 16.22
CA ASP A 104 -7.31 -14.38 16.23
C ASP A 104 -6.76 -14.42 14.79
N PRO A 105 -6.45 -13.27 14.16
CA PRO A 105 -5.94 -13.22 12.79
C PRO A 105 -4.58 -13.93 12.62
N PHE A 106 -3.72 -13.95 13.65
CA PHE A 106 -2.45 -14.66 13.60
C PHE A 106 -2.63 -16.18 13.60
N MET A 107 -3.53 -16.67 14.46
CA MET A 107 -3.89 -18.09 14.46
C MET A 107 -4.56 -18.50 13.16
N PHE A 108 -5.41 -17.64 12.59
CA PHE A 108 -6.00 -17.87 11.27
C PHE A 108 -4.92 -18.01 10.19
N MET A 109 -3.97 -17.08 10.12
CA MET A 109 -2.85 -17.12 9.18
C MET A 109 -2.06 -18.42 9.33
N LYS A 110 -1.69 -18.76 10.56
CA LYS A 110 -0.87 -19.94 10.87
C LYS A 110 -1.57 -21.25 10.48
N ILE A 111 -2.83 -21.44 10.89
CA ILE A 111 -3.57 -22.69 10.64
C ILE A 111 -3.83 -22.87 9.14
N ASN A 112 -4.08 -21.79 8.42
CA ASN A 112 -4.37 -21.81 6.98
C ASN A 112 -3.12 -21.62 6.10
N ASN A 113 -1.91 -21.72 6.68
CA ASN A 113 -0.63 -21.55 5.97
C ASN A 113 -0.58 -20.28 5.13
N LYS A 114 -1.03 -19.15 5.70
CA LYS A 114 -0.97 -17.84 5.06
C LYS A 114 0.33 -17.13 5.47
N ALA A 115 0.98 -16.52 4.51
CA ALA A 115 2.25 -15.80 4.74
C ALA A 115 2.09 -14.27 4.60
N TYR A 116 1.11 -13.80 3.83
CA TYR A 116 0.86 -12.37 3.64
C TYR A 116 -0.65 -12.08 3.61
N GLY A 117 -1.08 -11.08 4.35
CA GLY A 117 -2.49 -10.68 4.44
C GLY A 117 -2.66 -9.16 4.33
N PHE A 118 -3.68 -8.73 3.60
CA PHE A 118 -3.98 -7.33 3.30
C PHE A 118 -5.48 -7.04 3.31
N THR A 119 -5.87 -5.76 3.27
CA THR A 119 -7.27 -5.33 3.13
C THR A 119 -7.52 -4.51 1.87
N ILE A 120 -6.61 -3.64 1.49
CA ILE A 120 -6.75 -2.69 0.37
C ILE A 120 -5.60 -2.90 -0.63
N THR A 121 -5.91 -2.72 -1.91
CA THR A 121 -4.93 -2.65 -2.99
C THR A 121 -4.98 -1.27 -3.64
N LEU A 122 -3.84 -0.75 -4.09
CA LEU A 122 -3.74 0.56 -4.74
C LEU A 122 -2.85 0.50 -5.98
N LEU A 123 -2.87 1.59 -6.74
CA LEU A 123 -1.86 1.88 -7.75
C LEU A 123 -0.76 2.77 -7.15
N GLU A 124 0.50 2.41 -7.35
CA GLU A 124 1.64 3.26 -6.98
C GLU A 124 1.81 4.44 -7.95
N TYR A 125 2.45 5.49 -7.50
CA TYR A 125 2.87 6.59 -8.35
C TYR A 125 4.07 6.16 -9.20
N GLU A 126 3.90 6.10 -10.52
CA GLU A 126 4.94 5.66 -11.46
C GLU A 126 6.25 6.46 -11.28
N GLU A 127 6.14 7.76 -11.00
CA GLU A 127 7.27 8.65 -10.80
C GLU A 127 8.15 8.30 -9.59
N THR A 128 7.63 7.49 -8.67
CA THR A 128 8.34 7.09 -7.45
C THR A 128 9.14 5.80 -7.59
N ILE A 129 8.83 5.01 -8.62
CA ILE A 129 9.40 3.67 -8.82
C ILE A 129 9.80 3.40 -10.28
N PRO A 130 10.33 4.38 -11.04
CA PRO A 130 10.53 4.25 -12.49
C PRO A 130 11.42 3.07 -12.88
N THR A 131 12.36 2.66 -12.02
CA THR A 131 13.29 1.55 -12.33
C THR A 131 13.08 0.28 -11.49
N LEU A 132 12.18 0.28 -10.51
CA LEU A 132 11.97 -0.86 -9.61
C LEU A 132 11.67 -2.16 -10.38
N TRP A 133 10.80 -2.08 -11.39
CA TRP A 133 10.42 -3.25 -12.17
C TRP A 133 11.56 -3.80 -13.04
N ASP A 134 12.37 -2.95 -13.62
CA ASP A 134 13.53 -3.38 -14.39
C ASP A 134 14.57 -4.06 -13.52
N HIS A 135 14.80 -3.56 -12.31
CA HIS A 135 15.66 -4.22 -11.32
C HIS A 135 15.06 -5.56 -10.86
N THR A 136 13.75 -5.63 -10.66
CA THR A 136 13.06 -6.89 -10.35
C THR A 136 13.25 -7.93 -11.47
N LYS A 137 13.05 -7.55 -12.72
CA LYS A 137 13.30 -8.45 -13.86
C LYS A 137 14.76 -8.92 -13.95
N GLN A 138 15.71 -8.02 -13.70
CA GLN A 138 17.13 -8.38 -13.66
C GLN A 138 17.44 -9.38 -12.54
N PHE A 139 16.89 -9.14 -11.34
CA PHE A 139 17.04 -10.07 -10.22
C PHE A 139 16.45 -11.45 -10.54
N MET A 140 15.26 -11.51 -11.08
CA MET A 140 14.62 -12.79 -11.42
C MET A 140 15.32 -13.57 -12.53
N LYS A 141 16.04 -12.90 -13.45
CA LYS A 141 16.92 -13.57 -14.41
C LYS A 141 18.10 -14.26 -13.74
N LEU A 142 18.58 -13.74 -12.61
CA LEU A 142 19.65 -14.36 -11.83
C LEU A 142 19.14 -15.48 -10.91
N HIS A 143 17.85 -15.43 -10.55
CA HIS A 143 17.21 -16.33 -9.59
C HIS A 143 15.87 -16.89 -10.12
N PRO A 144 15.85 -17.58 -11.28
CA PRO A 144 14.60 -18.07 -11.86
C PRO A 144 13.92 -19.15 -10.99
N ASP A 145 14.66 -19.79 -10.12
CA ASP A 145 14.18 -20.78 -9.15
C ASP A 145 13.42 -20.17 -7.95
N TYR A 146 13.42 -18.84 -7.81
CA TYR A 146 12.68 -18.16 -6.74
C TYR A 146 11.21 -17.96 -7.06
N PHE A 147 10.80 -18.11 -8.32
CA PHE A 147 9.38 -18.11 -8.64
C PHE A 147 8.64 -19.22 -7.92
N ALA A 148 7.60 -18.89 -7.16
CA ALA A 148 6.69 -19.91 -6.65
C ALA A 148 5.94 -20.58 -7.82
N SER A 149 5.68 -21.87 -7.70
CA SER A 149 5.08 -22.65 -8.79
C SER A 149 3.65 -22.22 -9.15
N ASP A 150 2.90 -21.68 -8.19
CA ASP A 150 1.55 -21.12 -8.37
C ASP A 150 1.53 -19.70 -7.81
N ASN A 151 2.33 -18.82 -8.40
CA ASN A 151 2.54 -17.45 -7.95
C ASN A 151 1.43 -16.50 -8.40
N LEU A 152 1.49 -15.25 -7.90
CA LEU A 152 0.54 -14.16 -8.19
C LEU A 152 1.12 -13.14 -9.18
N VAL A 153 2.05 -13.52 -10.05
CA VAL A 153 2.67 -12.57 -10.98
C VAL A 153 1.64 -11.78 -11.81
N GLU A 154 0.51 -12.40 -12.16
CA GLU A 154 -0.58 -11.75 -12.89
C GLU A 154 -1.20 -10.56 -12.14
N PHE A 155 -1.02 -10.45 -10.83
CA PHE A 155 -1.48 -9.30 -10.04
C PHE A 155 -0.63 -8.05 -10.26
N VAL A 156 0.65 -8.22 -10.58
CA VAL A 156 1.62 -7.10 -10.66
C VAL A 156 2.06 -6.76 -12.09
N ILE A 157 1.54 -7.43 -13.11
CA ILE A 157 1.92 -7.20 -14.52
C ILE A 157 0.75 -6.77 -15.39
N ASP A 158 1.04 -6.04 -16.46
CA ASP A 158 0.04 -5.51 -17.40
C ASP A 158 -0.36 -6.47 -18.52
N ASN A 159 0.33 -7.62 -18.65
CA ASN A 159 -0.01 -8.69 -19.58
C ASN A 159 0.44 -10.06 -19.01
N GLY A 160 0.14 -11.16 -19.65
CA GLY A 160 0.35 -12.51 -19.09
C GLY A 160 1.79 -13.04 -19.14
N ASP A 161 2.78 -12.25 -19.58
CA ASP A 161 4.18 -12.68 -19.72
C ASP A 161 5.11 -11.78 -18.91
N PHE A 162 5.75 -12.33 -17.89
CA PHE A 162 6.65 -11.61 -16.99
C PHE A 162 7.81 -10.91 -17.73
N GLU A 163 8.43 -11.57 -18.71
CA GLU A 163 9.63 -11.05 -19.39
C GLU A 163 9.33 -9.78 -20.22
N THR A 164 8.15 -9.73 -20.84
CA THR A 164 7.75 -8.66 -21.75
C THR A 164 6.84 -7.63 -21.13
N SER A 165 6.29 -7.91 -19.94
CA SER A 165 5.36 -7.03 -19.22
C SER A 165 6.04 -5.85 -18.57
N ASN A 166 5.25 -4.78 -18.39
CA ASN A 166 5.56 -3.74 -17.43
C ASN A 166 4.87 -4.03 -16.09
N TYR A 167 5.36 -3.38 -15.05
CA TYR A 167 4.64 -3.31 -13.79
C TYR A 167 3.34 -2.52 -13.98
N ASN A 168 2.23 -3.10 -13.57
CA ASN A 168 0.92 -2.44 -13.67
C ASN A 168 0.66 -1.44 -12.53
N LEU A 169 1.64 -1.25 -11.63
CA LEU A 169 1.65 -0.38 -10.45
C LEU A 169 0.78 -0.89 -9.28
N CYS A 170 0.13 -2.04 -9.43
CA CYS A 170 -0.69 -2.60 -8.37
C CYS A 170 0.15 -3.08 -7.20
N HIS A 171 -0.29 -2.71 -6.00
CA HIS A 171 0.33 -3.20 -4.76
C HIS A 171 -0.71 -3.40 -3.66
N PHE A 172 -0.39 -4.24 -2.68
CA PHE A 172 -1.07 -4.33 -1.39
C PHE A 172 -0.69 -3.13 -0.55
N TRP A 173 -1.65 -2.43 0.04
CA TRP A 173 -1.37 -1.23 0.83
C TRP A 173 -0.83 -1.62 2.20
N SER A 174 0.48 -1.52 2.37
CA SER A 174 1.23 -2.07 3.51
C SER A 174 0.98 -1.41 4.85
N ASN A 175 0.20 -0.32 4.92
CA ASN A 175 -0.22 0.27 6.19
C ASN A 175 -1.20 -0.64 6.97
N PHE A 176 -1.86 -1.57 6.29
CA PHE A 176 -2.45 -2.77 6.87
C PHE A 176 -1.77 -3.98 6.24
N GLU A 177 -0.92 -4.64 6.97
CA GLU A 177 -0.39 -5.93 6.54
C GLU A 177 -0.21 -6.85 7.75
N ILE A 178 -0.59 -8.12 7.58
CA ILE A 178 -0.28 -9.19 8.51
C ILE A 178 0.65 -10.16 7.79
N GLY A 179 1.87 -10.31 8.30
CA GLY A 179 2.90 -11.08 7.62
C GLY A 179 3.56 -12.15 8.48
N ASP A 180 3.89 -13.28 7.84
CA ASP A 180 4.78 -14.28 8.42
C ASP A 180 6.22 -13.76 8.37
N ILE A 181 6.83 -13.56 9.52
CA ILE A 181 8.22 -13.08 9.65
C ILE A 181 9.20 -14.04 8.95
N ASN A 182 8.90 -15.34 8.90
CA ASN A 182 9.77 -16.30 8.22
C ASN A 182 9.78 -16.12 6.69
N PHE A 183 8.68 -15.63 6.10
CA PHE A 183 8.67 -15.25 4.69
C PHE A 183 9.69 -14.14 4.43
N PHE A 184 9.63 -13.07 5.20
CA PHE A 184 10.56 -11.93 5.06
C PHE A 184 12.01 -12.27 5.44
N ARG A 185 12.21 -13.29 6.29
CA ARG A 185 13.54 -13.85 6.63
C ARG A 185 13.99 -14.95 5.67
N SER A 186 13.18 -15.34 4.72
CA SER A 186 13.55 -16.33 3.72
C SER A 186 14.75 -15.87 2.88
N LYS A 187 15.49 -16.82 2.34
CA LYS A 187 16.63 -16.51 1.47
C LYS A 187 16.18 -15.71 0.26
N GLN A 188 15.04 -16.07 -0.34
CA GLN A 188 14.51 -15.41 -1.53
C GLN A 188 14.22 -13.93 -1.28
N TYR A 189 13.51 -13.63 -0.18
CA TYR A 189 13.16 -12.25 0.14
C TYR A 189 14.41 -11.43 0.50
N LYS A 190 15.31 -11.97 1.30
CA LYS A 190 16.54 -11.28 1.72
C LYS A 190 17.45 -10.99 0.53
N ASP A 191 17.70 -11.96 -0.35
CA ASP A 191 18.50 -11.75 -1.55
C ASP A 191 17.86 -10.68 -2.47
N TYR A 192 16.52 -10.65 -2.57
CA TYR A 192 15.80 -9.65 -3.34
C TYR A 192 15.96 -8.25 -2.73
N PHE A 193 15.72 -8.12 -1.43
CA PHE A 193 15.92 -6.84 -0.75
C PHE A 193 17.36 -6.36 -0.85
N ASP A 194 18.34 -7.22 -0.59
CA ASP A 194 19.77 -6.89 -0.66
C ASP A 194 20.19 -6.44 -2.07
N TYR A 195 19.61 -7.06 -3.10
CA TYR A 195 19.82 -6.65 -4.48
C TYR A 195 19.23 -5.26 -4.74
N LEU A 196 17.98 -5.02 -4.37
CA LEU A 196 17.30 -3.74 -4.54
C LEU A 196 18.00 -2.61 -3.76
N ASP A 197 18.38 -2.85 -2.52
CA ASP A 197 19.02 -1.86 -1.65
C ASP A 197 20.31 -1.31 -2.27
N LYS A 198 21.14 -2.19 -2.84
CA LYS A 198 22.39 -1.82 -3.51
C LYS A 198 22.20 -0.93 -4.75
N THR A 199 21.03 -0.90 -5.35
CA THR A 199 20.74 0.00 -6.49
C THR A 199 20.55 1.45 -6.06
N GLY A 200 20.22 1.68 -4.78
CA GLY A 200 19.97 2.99 -4.20
C GLY A 200 18.59 3.56 -4.51
N GLY A 201 17.67 2.79 -5.08
CA GLY A 201 16.36 3.27 -5.51
C GLY A 201 15.48 3.81 -4.36
N PHE A 202 15.67 3.35 -3.13
CA PHE A 202 15.02 3.95 -1.96
C PHE A 202 15.36 5.43 -1.78
N PHE A 203 16.56 5.86 -2.19
CA PHE A 203 17.05 7.23 -2.01
C PHE A 203 17.10 8.05 -3.29
N TYR A 204 17.47 7.43 -4.43
CA TYR A 204 17.55 8.10 -5.74
C TYR A 204 16.20 8.21 -6.44
N GLU A 205 15.28 7.38 -6.03
CA GLU A 205 13.85 7.43 -6.36
C GLU A 205 13.07 7.58 -5.03
N ARG A 206 11.90 7.00 -4.94
CA ARG A 206 11.13 6.95 -3.69
C ARG A 206 10.46 5.58 -3.55
N TRP A 207 11.26 4.50 -3.68
CA TRP A 207 10.70 3.17 -3.52
C TRP A 207 10.04 3.01 -2.15
N GLY A 208 8.78 2.61 -2.15
CA GLY A 208 8.02 2.29 -0.96
C GLY A 208 8.16 0.82 -0.58
N ASP A 209 7.89 0.50 0.67
CA ASP A 209 7.80 -0.88 1.13
C ASP A 209 6.60 -1.61 0.52
N ALA A 210 5.48 -0.93 0.29
CA ALA A 210 4.28 -1.52 -0.29
C ALA A 210 4.53 -2.17 -1.67
N PRO A 211 5.11 -1.51 -2.68
CA PRO A 211 5.44 -2.18 -3.95
C PRO A 211 6.52 -3.26 -3.80
N VAL A 212 7.52 -3.07 -2.92
CA VAL A 212 8.57 -4.09 -2.68
C VAL A 212 7.98 -5.36 -2.08
N HIS A 213 7.16 -5.24 -1.02
CA HIS A 213 6.47 -6.36 -0.40
C HIS A 213 5.51 -7.06 -1.36
N SER A 214 4.74 -6.28 -2.12
CA SER A 214 3.74 -6.80 -3.05
C SER A 214 4.35 -7.59 -4.19
N ILE A 215 5.43 -7.08 -4.77
CA ILE A 215 6.17 -7.79 -5.82
C ILE A 215 6.75 -9.09 -5.24
N ALA A 216 7.43 -9.02 -4.09
CA ALA A 216 8.02 -10.22 -3.47
C ALA A 216 6.95 -11.26 -3.11
N ALA A 217 5.83 -10.85 -2.49
CA ALA A 217 4.73 -11.76 -2.17
C ALA A 217 4.12 -12.38 -3.44
N SER A 218 4.01 -11.59 -4.53
CA SER A 218 3.45 -12.05 -5.79
C SER A 218 4.36 -13.04 -6.54
N LEU A 219 5.68 -12.93 -6.39
CA LEU A 219 6.63 -13.79 -7.10
C LEU A 219 7.05 -15.02 -6.27
N PHE A 220 7.23 -14.87 -4.95
CA PHE A 220 7.87 -15.88 -4.11
C PHE A 220 6.88 -16.71 -3.27
N LEU A 221 5.61 -16.30 -3.18
CA LEU A 221 4.56 -17.06 -2.50
C LEU A 221 3.61 -17.71 -3.51
N ASN A 222 3.06 -18.87 -3.13
CA ASN A 222 1.93 -19.42 -3.86
C ASN A 222 0.66 -18.59 -3.57
N LYS A 223 -0.27 -18.54 -4.50
CA LYS A 223 -1.57 -17.84 -4.38
C LYS A 223 -2.28 -18.15 -3.08
N SER A 224 -2.27 -19.42 -2.69
CA SER A 224 -2.90 -19.90 -1.45
C SER A 224 -2.28 -19.33 -0.17
N GLN A 225 -1.08 -18.74 -0.22
CA GLN A 225 -0.39 -18.17 0.94
C GLN A 225 -0.66 -16.67 1.12
N VAL A 226 -1.25 -16.00 0.13
CA VAL A 226 -1.67 -14.60 0.24
C VAL A 226 -3.17 -14.57 0.53
N TYR A 227 -3.61 -13.64 1.41
CA TYR A 227 -4.98 -13.60 1.87
C TYR A 227 -5.53 -12.18 1.94
N HIS A 228 -6.72 -11.99 1.38
CA HIS A 228 -7.49 -10.76 1.52
C HIS A 228 -8.38 -10.85 2.76
N PHE A 229 -8.13 -10.03 3.77
CA PHE A 229 -8.97 -9.91 4.97
C PHE A 229 -10.24 -9.09 4.64
N LYS A 230 -11.13 -9.71 3.86
CA LYS A 230 -12.37 -9.11 3.37
C LYS A 230 -13.42 -8.84 4.45
N ASP A 231 -13.21 -9.35 5.64
CA ASP A 231 -14.09 -9.24 6.82
C ASP A 231 -13.59 -8.24 7.87
N ILE A 232 -12.45 -7.61 7.64
CA ILE A 232 -11.90 -6.58 8.53
C ILE A 232 -12.10 -5.21 7.89
N GLY A 233 -13.05 -4.43 8.40
CA GLY A 233 -13.24 -3.03 8.02
C GLY A 233 -12.07 -2.18 8.46
N TYR A 234 -11.46 -1.45 7.52
CA TYR A 234 -10.23 -0.69 7.74
C TYR A 234 -10.26 0.64 7.00
N VAL A 235 -9.86 1.71 7.67
CA VAL A 235 -9.73 3.05 7.07
C VAL A 235 -8.38 3.66 7.42
N HIS A 236 -7.71 4.25 6.45
CA HIS A 236 -6.54 5.08 6.61
C HIS A 236 -6.55 6.20 5.56
N ASP A 237 -6.20 7.44 5.97
CA ASP A 237 -6.16 8.61 5.11
C ASP A 237 -7.42 8.81 4.24
N GLY A 238 -8.60 8.50 4.79
CA GLY A 238 -9.88 8.65 4.12
C GLY A 238 -10.20 7.58 3.07
N MET A 239 -9.32 6.63 2.83
CA MET A 239 -9.57 5.46 2.00
C MET A 239 -9.88 4.25 2.87
N GLY A 240 -11.00 3.57 2.57
CA GLY A 240 -11.49 2.50 3.42
C GLY A 240 -11.87 1.24 2.66
N HIS A 241 -11.69 0.11 3.33
CA HIS A 241 -12.31 -1.17 3.01
C HIS A 241 -13.47 -1.40 3.97
N CYS A 242 -14.65 -1.63 3.46
CA CYS A 242 -15.82 -2.05 4.21
C CYS A 242 -16.28 -3.43 3.69
N PRO A 243 -16.44 -4.43 4.57
CA PRO A 243 -16.86 -5.76 4.17
C PRO A 243 -18.17 -5.76 3.41
N LEU A 244 -18.26 -6.55 2.33
CA LEU A 244 -19.48 -6.82 1.61
C LEU A 244 -20.34 -7.85 2.36
N GLY A 245 -21.64 -7.87 2.08
CA GLY A 245 -22.58 -8.81 2.69
C GLY A 245 -23.39 -8.20 3.82
N GLU A 246 -24.50 -7.57 3.45
CA GLU A 246 -25.40 -6.82 4.34
C GLU A 246 -25.80 -7.61 5.58
N LYS A 247 -26.30 -8.83 5.40
CA LYS A 247 -26.78 -9.69 6.50
C LYS A 247 -25.66 -10.15 7.43
N GLN A 248 -24.47 -10.37 6.89
CA GLN A 248 -23.35 -10.95 7.63
C GLN A 248 -22.62 -9.89 8.47
N PHE A 249 -22.53 -8.66 7.98
CA PHE A 249 -21.65 -7.66 8.57
C PHE A 249 -22.40 -6.42 9.08
N HIS A 250 -23.52 -6.03 8.46
CA HIS A 250 -24.17 -4.75 8.76
C HIS A 250 -25.50 -4.91 9.53
N GLU A 251 -26.42 -5.77 9.09
CA GLU A 251 -27.69 -5.99 9.80
C GLU A 251 -27.50 -6.50 11.24
N ASN A 252 -26.44 -7.25 11.52
CA ASN A 252 -26.13 -7.77 12.85
C ASN A 252 -25.24 -6.83 13.69
N GLY A 253 -24.88 -5.66 13.15
CA GLY A 253 -24.05 -4.66 13.83
C GLY A 253 -22.58 -5.02 14.02
N LYS A 254 -22.07 -6.00 13.27
CA LYS A 254 -20.65 -6.41 13.34
C LYS A 254 -19.72 -5.32 12.76
N CYS A 255 -20.19 -4.58 11.74
CA CYS A 255 -19.45 -3.49 11.11
C CYS A 255 -20.21 -2.18 11.21
N ASP A 256 -19.48 -1.10 11.51
CA ASP A 256 -19.96 0.29 11.50
C ASP A 256 -19.25 1.08 10.40
N CYS A 257 -19.48 0.70 9.16
CA CYS A 257 -18.99 1.37 7.96
C CYS A 257 -20.01 1.29 6.83
N ASN A 258 -19.91 2.18 5.85
CA ASN A 258 -20.77 2.15 4.67
C ASN A 258 -20.02 1.47 3.51
N VAL A 259 -20.61 0.43 2.95
CA VAL A 259 -20.05 -0.32 1.82
C VAL A 259 -19.81 0.57 0.59
N VAL A 260 -20.67 1.55 0.37
CA VAL A 260 -20.57 2.47 -0.78
C VAL A 260 -19.30 3.33 -0.71
N ASP A 261 -18.78 3.63 0.48
CA ASP A 261 -17.55 4.39 0.67
C ASP A 261 -16.29 3.51 0.52
N SER A 262 -16.45 2.22 0.22
CA SER A 262 -15.35 1.27 0.13
C SER A 262 -14.59 1.41 -1.18
N VAL A 263 -13.30 1.75 -1.11
CA VAL A 263 -12.42 1.80 -2.30
C VAL A 263 -12.23 0.43 -2.96
N THR A 264 -12.50 -0.66 -2.25
CA THR A 264 -12.41 -2.03 -2.76
C THR A 264 -13.35 -2.30 -3.94
N LEU A 265 -14.45 -1.54 -4.04
CA LEU A 265 -15.43 -1.67 -5.10
C LEU A 265 -15.08 -0.86 -6.35
N LEU A 266 -14.19 0.13 -6.23
CA LEU A 266 -13.83 1.03 -7.30
C LEU A 266 -12.96 0.32 -8.33
N GLU A 267 -13.24 0.57 -9.63
CA GLU A 267 -12.52 -0.09 -10.73
C GLU A 267 -11.06 0.35 -10.85
N ASP A 268 -10.74 1.56 -10.37
CA ASP A 268 -9.38 2.11 -10.41
C ASP A 268 -8.47 1.61 -9.27
N PHE A 269 -9.01 0.81 -8.35
CA PHE A 269 -8.25 0.10 -7.33
C PHE A 269 -7.99 -1.34 -7.77
N CYS A 270 -6.81 -1.87 -7.50
CA CYS A 270 -6.33 -3.14 -8.06
C CYS A 270 -7.06 -4.40 -7.57
N MET A 271 -8.23 -4.28 -6.94
CA MET A 271 -8.99 -5.48 -6.50
C MET A 271 -9.50 -6.30 -7.68
N GLY A 272 -9.74 -5.68 -8.84
CA GLY A 272 -10.04 -6.41 -10.07
C GLY A 272 -8.92 -7.33 -10.50
N ASP A 273 -7.68 -6.83 -10.45
CA ASP A 273 -6.46 -7.59 -10.78
C ASP A 273 -6.22 -8.70 -9.73
N TRP A 274 -6.45 -8.42 -8.44
CA TRP A 274 -6.39 -9.42 -7.38
C TRP A 274 -7.36 -10.58 -7.61
N TRP A 275 -8.64 -10.31 -7.83
CA TRP A 275 -9.64 -11.36 -8.06
C TRP A 275 -9.32 -12.20 -9.28
N PHE A 276 -8.78 -11.57 -10.32
CA PHE A 276 -8.33 -12.28 -11.51
C PHE A 276 -7.12 -13.18 -11.20
N ALA A 277 -6.08 -12.63 -10.60
CA ALA A 277 -4.82 -13.34 -10.34
C ALA A 277 -4.97 -14.45 -9.29
N SER A 278 -5.72 -14.19 -8.21
CA SER A 278 -5.95 -15.16 -7.13
C SER A 278 -6.93 -16.29 -7.51
N ARG A 279 -7.71 -16.09 -8.58
CA ARG A 279 -8.82 -16.99 -9.00
C ARG A 279 -9.98 -17.02 -8.02
N GLU A 280 -10.04 -16.10 -7.07
CA GLU A 280 -11.20 -15.97 -6.17
C GLU A 280 -12.47 -15.52 -6.91
N GLY A 281 -12.29 -14.79 -8.03
CA GLY A 281 -13.39 -14.16 -8.74
C GLY A 281 -13.93 -12.92 -8.00
N ARG A 282 -14.79 -12.15 -8.68
CA ARG A 282 -15.43 -11.00 -8.07
C ARG A 282 -16.50 -11.44 -7.08
N PRO A 283 -16.61 -10.82 -5.90
CA PRO A 283 -17.69 -11.11 -4.97
C PRO A 283 -19.06 -10.87 -5.63
N PRO A 284 -20.04 -11.78 -5.46
CA PRO A 284 -21.38 -11.61 -6.01
C PRO A 284 -22.07 -10.34 -5.52
N GLU A 285 -21.84 -9.96 -4.28
CA GLU A 285 -22.41 -8.78 -3.64
C GLU A 285 -22.01 -7.46 -4.32
N ARG A 286 -20.91 -7.46 -5.08
CA ARG A 286 -20.51 -6.25 -5.84
C ARG A 286 -21.59 -5.80 -6.82
N GLU A 287 -22.30 -6.72 -7.44
CA GLU A 287 -23.38 -6.38 -8.39
C GLU A 287 -24.56 -5.67 -7.71
N GLU A 288 -24.80 -5.93 -6.41
CA GLU A 288 -25.84 -5.26 -5.63
C GLU A 288 -25.55 -3.77 -5.44
N TYR A 289 -24.26 -3.38 -5.43
CA TYR A 289 -23.82 -2.01 -5.23
C TYR A 289 -23.45 -1.30 -6.52
N LYS A 290 -23.49 -1.97 -7.67
CA LYS A 290 -23.01 -1.45 -8.94
C LYS A 290 -23.68 -0.13 -9.33
N ALA A 291 -25.00 -0.05 -9.21
CA ALA A 291 -25.76 1.16 -9.55
C ALA A 291 -25.37 2.36 -8.67
N LEU A 292 -25.08 2.11 -7.37
CA LEU A 292 -24.64 3.15 -6.44
C LEU A 292 -23.20 3.60 -6.73
N ILE A 293 -22.34 2.68 -7.16
CA ILE A 293 -20.95 2.98 -7.55
C ILE A 293 -20.96 3.83 -8.83
N ASP A 294 -21.77 3.44 -9.83
CA ASP A 294 -21.91 4.17 -11.09
C ASP A 294 -22.45 5.59 -10.86
N GLU A 295 -23.35 5.77 -9.88
CA GLU A 295 -23.90 7.09 -9.49
C GLU A 295 -22.82 7.96 -8.81
N LEU A 296 -22.04 7.40 -7.90
CA LEU A 296 -20.94 8.11 -7.25
C LEU A 296 -19.83 8.53 -8.22
N GLU A 297 -19.51 7.67 -9.18
CA GLU A 297 -18.53 8.00 -10.23
C GLU A 297 -19.02 9.10 -11.17
N LEU A 298 -20.34 9.22 -11.39
CA LEU A 298 -20.96 10.30 -12.17
C LEU A 298 -20.97 11.63 -11.41
N GLU A 299 -21.25 11.61 -10.10
CA GLU A 299 -21.24 12.83 -9.27
C GLU A 299 -19.85 13.47 -9.21
N ASP A 300 -18.78 12.67 -9.14
CA ASP A 300 -17.41 13.18 -9.18
C ASP A 300 -17.07 13.91 -10.50
N VAL A 301 -17.70 13.53 -11.62
CA VAL A 301 -17.52 14.19 -12.91
C VAL A 301 -18.22 15.56 -12.97
N TRP A 302 -19.39 15.71 -12.33
CA TRP A 302 -20.15 16.96 -12.34
C TRP A 302 -19.58 18.05 -11.44
N ILE A 303 -18.84 17.68 -10.38
CA ILE A 303 -18.18 18.64 -9.49
C ILE A 303 -17.01 19.38 -10.18
N GLU A 304 -16.36 18.76 -11.18
CA GLU A 304 -15.28 19.42 -11.94
C GLU A 304 -15.76 20.46 -12.96
N GLU A 305 -16.99 20.36 -13.48
CA GLU A 305 -17.50 21.29 -14.47
C GLU A 305 -18.11 22.57 -13.86
N GLY A 306 -18.31 22.61 -12.53
CA GLY A 306 -19.00 23.69 -11.82
C GLY A 306 -18.11 24.72 -11.13
N GLU A 307 -16.80 24.52 -11.00
CA GLU A 307 -15.90 25.46 -10.30
C GLU A 307 -14.97 26.22 -11.28
N GLY A 308 -15.56 26.99 -12.18
CA GLY A 308 -14.90 28.11 -12.87
C GLY A 308 -15.31 29.41 -12.20
N GLU A 309 -14.34 30.12 -11.61
CA GLU A 309 -14.37 31.51 -11.15
C GLU A 309 -15.18 31.83 -9.87
N GLU A 310 -14.44 32.00 -8.76
CA GLU A 310 -14.61 33.18 -7.88
C GLU A 310 -13.32 33.42 -7.08
N GLY A 311 -12.73 34.59 -7.29
CA GLY A 311 -11.59 35.10 -6.53
C GLY A 311 -12.03 35.57 -5.14
N GLY A 312 -11.27 35.23 -4.13
CA GLY A 312 -11.45 35.68 -2.74
C GLY A 312 -10.10 35.88 -2.06
N GLN A 313 -9.88 37.11 -1.64
CA GLN A 313 -8.70 37.68 -0.99
C GLN A 313 -8.21 36.89 0.22
N GLU A 314 -6.90 36.85 0.36
CA GLU A 314 -6.16 36.41 1.54
C GLU A 314 -6.30 37.42 2.68
N ASP A 315 -6.78 36.99 3.85
CA ASP A 315 -6.62 37.68 5.11
C ASP A 315 -5.53 37.00 5.96
N GLU A 316 -4.41 37.68 6.09
CA GLU A 316 -3.37 37.34 7.07
C GLU A 316 -3.82 37.83 8.45
N ASN A 317 -3.99 36.91 9.39
CA ASN A 317 -3.71 37.01 10.84
C ASN A 317 -4.69 36.16 11.66
N ALA A 318 -4.20 35.10 12.25
CA ALA A 318 -4.53 34.69 13.62
C ALA A 318 -3.66 33.48 14.03
N GLY A 319 -2.96 33.67 15.10
CA GLY A 319 -2.11 32.65 15.71
C GLY A 319 -2.88 31.61 16.52
N ASP A 320 -2.23 30.51 16.62
CA ASP A 320 -2.12 29.53 17.73
C ASP A 320 -3.37 28.92 18.37
N GLU A 321 -3.26 27.59 18.53
CA GLU A 321 -4.10 26.68 19.32
C GLU A 321 -5.48 26.35 18.75
N ASN A 322 -5.52 25.32 17.88
CA ASN A 322 -6.66 24.41 17.84
C ASN A 322 -6.26 23.08 17.20
N LEU A 323 -6.52 21.98 17.90
CA LEU A 323 -6.64 20.64 17.32
C LEU A 323 -7.63 20.75 16.15
N GLU A 324 -7.09 20.77 14.92
CA GLU A 324 -7.92 20.75 13.73
C GLU A 324 -8.78 19.49 13.70
N VAL A 325 -10.08 19.69 13.86
CA VAL A 325 -11.08 18.71 13.44
C VAL A 325 -10.85 18.48 11.95
N PHE A 326 -10.35 17.33 11.61
CA PHE A 326 -10.01 16.93 10.24
C PHE A 326 -11.28 17.02 9.37
N ASP A 327 -11.38 18.06 8.54
CA ASP A 327 -12.53 18.27 7.65
C ASP A 327 -12.46 17.27 6.48
N ARG A 328 -13.34 16.26 6.52
CA ARG A 328 -13.50 15.23 5.49
C ARG A 328 -13.67 15.82 4.06
N ARG A 329 -14.17 17.05 3.93
CA ARG A 329 -14.35 17.74 2.64
C ARG A 329 -13.01 18.20 2.03
N HIS A 330 -12.03 18.57 2.85
CA HIS A 330 -10.69 18.95 2.38
C HIS A 330 -9.87 17.73 1.91
N LEU A 331 -10.07 16.58 2.52
CA LEU A 331 -9.46 15.33 2.07
C LEU A 331 -10.06 14.86 0.73
N LYS A 332 -11.39 14.88 0.59
CA LYS A 332 -12.05 14.58 -0.70
C LYS A 332 -11.48 15.46 -1.83
N LYS A 333 -11.30 16.77 -1.62
CA LYS A 333 -10.70 17.67 -2.64
C LYS A 333 -9.23 17.35 -2.98
N ARG A 334 -8.41 16.99 -2.01
CA ARG A 334 -6.98 16.69 -2.22
C ARG A 334 -6.75 15.34 -2.90
N TYR A 335 -7.51 14.33 -2.51
CA TYR A 335 -7.41 12.99 -3.08
C TYR A 335 -8.13 12.87 -4.42
N SER A 336 -9.28 13.55 -4.61
CA SER A 336 -9.96 13.54 -5.90
C SER A 336 -9.07 14.12 -7.01
N SER A 337 -8.31 15.20 -6.77
CA SER A 337 -7.44 15.78 -7.80
C SER A 337 -6.23 14.90 -8.15
N ALA A 338 -5.63 14.19 -7.18
CA ALA A 338 -4.55 13.25 -7.44
C ALA A 338 -5.07 11.95 -8.08
N LEU A 339 -6.17 11.42 -7.56
CA LEU A 339 -6.87 10.26 -8.09
C LEU A 339 -7.40 10.52 -9.51
N LEU A 340 -7.97 11.70 -9.78
CA LEU A 340 -8.44 12.09 -11.10
C LEU A 340 -7.30 12.28 -12.12
N ARG A 341 -6.14 12.77 -11.71
CA ARG A 341 -4.94 12.79 -12.57
C ARG A 341 -4.46 11.37 -12.87
N GLN A 342 -4.51 10.47 -11.90
CA GLN A 342 -4.17 9.06 -12.05
C GLN A 342 -5.21 8.34 -12.95
N LYS A 343 -6.52 8.58 -12.74
CA LYS A 343 -7.63 8.11 -13.60
C LYS A 343 -7.47 8.57 -15.06
N ARG A 344 -7.13 9.84 -15.28
CA ARG A 344 -6.90 10.39 -16.62
C ARG A 344 -5.70 9.71 -17.32
N ARG A 345 -4.62 9.41 -16.58
CA ARG A 345 -3.45 8.69 -17.11
C ARG A 345 -3.78 7.23 -17.42
N ALA A 346 -4.50 6.54 -16.53
CA ALA A 346 -4.95 5.16 -16.72
C ALA A 346 -5.90 5.03 -17.94
N ARG A 347 -6.89 5.94 -18.10
CA ARG A 347 -7.76 5.99 -19.29
C ARG A 347 -6.99 6.23 -20.58
N VAL A 348 -6.00 7.12 -20.58
CA VAL A 348 -5.14 7.37 -21.74
C VAL A 348 -4.30 6.13 -22.09
N SER A 349 -3.75 5.44 -21.10
CA SER A 349 -3.02 4.18 -21.26
C SER A 349 -3.94 3.08 -21.83
N GLN A 350 -5.13 2.91 -21.26
CA GLN A 350 -6.12 1.93 -21.70
C GLN A 350 -6.63 2.21 -23.12
N GLN A 351 -6.87 3.47 -23.47
CA GLN A 351 -7.23 3.85 -24.85
C GLN A 351 -6.09 3.60 -25.84
N ARG A 352 -4.83 3.79 -25.44
CA ARG A 352 -3.66 3.45 -26.25
C ARG A 352 -3.56 1.94 -26.44
N LYS A 353 -3.77 1.13 -25.39
CA LYS A 353 -3.82 -0.35 -25.47
C LYS A 353 -4.94 -0.83 -26.39
N LEU A 354 -6.14 -0.26 -26.31
CA LEU A 354 -7.27 -0.59 -27.18
C LEU A 354 -7.01 -0.20 -28.65
N LYS A 355 -6.40 0.96 -28.90
CA LYS A 355 -5.98 1.37 -30.26
C LYS A 355 -4.91 0.44 -30.83
N LYS A 356 -3.93 0.02 -30.02
CA LYS A 356 -2.88 -0.92 -30.41
C LYS A 356 -3.47 -2.32 -30.73
N ARG A 357 -4.40 -2.82 -29.90
CA ARG A 357 -5.12 -4.09 -30.19
C ARG A 357 -5.96 -4.03 -31.48
N LYS A 358 -6.68 -2.93 -31.71
CA LYS A 358 -7.45 -2.71 -32.96
C LYS A 358 -6.54 -2.58 -34.20
N TRP A 359 -5.32 -2.08 -34.04
CA TRP A 359 -4.35 -2.00 -35.13
C TRP A 359 -3.77 -3.39 -35.44
N LEU A 360 -3.39 -4.18 -34.41
CA LEU A 360 -2.87 -5.55 -34.56
C LEU A 360 -3.93 -6.56 -35.07
N SER A 361 -5.21 -6.28 -34.93
CA SER A 361 -6.28 -7.14 -35.48
C SER A 361 -6.67 -6.79 -36.92
N ARG A 362 -6.01 -5.80 -37.53
CA ARG A 362 -6.23 -5.35 -38.94
C ARG A 362 -5.03 -5.57 -39.83
N THR A 363 -3.94 -6.07 -39.26
CA THR A 363 -2.75 -6.62 -39.98
C THR A 363 -2.68 -8.11 -39.80
#